data_b3ae4ed5bbc2c462022db4ebe7173f3a
#
_entry.id   b3ae4ed5bbc2c462022db4ebe7173f3a
#
_cell.length_a   1.000
_cell.length_b   1.000
_cell.length_c   1.000
_cell.angle_alpha   90.00
_cell.angle_beta   90.00
_cell.angle_gamma   90.00
#
_symmetry.space_group_name_H-M   'P 1'
#
loop_
_entity.id
_entity.type
_entity.pdbx_description
1 polymer ?
#
loop_
_entity_poly.entity_id
_entity_poly.type
_entity_poly.pdbx_seq_one_letter_code
_entity_poly.pdbx_strand_id
1 'polypeptide(L)'
;MIRTADRMGHITEEDSFQNNLLEKIYGSVAGRMLIRPLVTPVVSIAMGKLLDSRLSAAAVKPFIRFNHLDMNDYEKRKYISYNDFFKRKIREGARHIDMEPGHFISPCDCRGSVYPVDEKAHLHIKQTEYTIDELLRNPSLGKRYQGGYVWVLRLCVQDYHRYIYPDNAAESGRIRIPGILHTVNPVANDAYPIYKENSREYSLLKTENFRTVLMMEVGALLVGRIENRPGKAFVKRGDEKGNFAFGGSTIVLITEKNAVKPDEDILNNSREGIETRVFMGEKIGESF
;
A
#
# COMPACT_ATOMS: atom_id res chain seq x y z
N MET A 1 -9.67 12.24 -12.31
CA MET A 1 -8.97 11.30 -13.22
C MET A 1 -7.62 10.92 -12.59
N ILE A 2 -7.29 9.62 -12.48
CA ILE A 2 -6.03 9.16 -11.88
C ILE A 2 -5.03 8.94 -13.02
N ARG A 3 -3.87 9.61 -12.94
CA ARG A 3 -2.78 9.44 -13.90
C ARG A 3 -1.72 8.52 -13.31
N THR A 4 -1.28 7.54 -14.09
CA THR A 4 -0.23 6.59 -13.71
C THR A 4 0.83 6.55 -14.82
N ALA A 5 2.09 6.69 -14.45
CA ALA A 5 3.23 6.53 -15.35
C ALA A 5 3.89 5.16 -15.12
N ASP A 6 4.45 4.57 -16.16
CA ASP A 6 5.44 3.49 -15.99
C ASP A 6 6.84 4.07 -15.72
N ARG A 7 7.82 3.21 -15.46
CA ARG A 7 9.22 3.61 -15.20
C ARG A 7 9.94 4.16 -16.47
N MET A 8 9.31 4.05 -17.64
CA MET A 8 9.80 4.60 -18.91
C MET A 8 9.17 5.96 -19.26
N GLY A 9 8.27 6.47 -18.40
CA GLY A 9 7.61 7.76 -18.57
C GLY A 9 6.32 7.72 -19.41
N HIS A 10 5.81 6.56 -19.78
CA HIS A 10 4.53 6.47 -20.49
C HIS A 10 3.39 6.68 -19.48
N ILE A 11 2.62 7.73 -19.70
CA ILE A 11 1.48 8.08 -18.84
C ILE A 11 0.21 7.47 -19.39
N THR A 12 -0.54 6.80 -18.51
CA THR A 12 -1.88 6.27 -18.76
C THR A 12 -2.88 6.92 -17.83
N GLU A 13 -4.06 7.24 -18.34
CA GLU A 13 -5.17 7.76 -17.55
C GLU A 13 -6.15 6.64 -17.22
N GLU A 14 -6.37 6.41 -15.92
CA GLU A 14 -7.34 5.43 -15.46
C GLU A 14 -8.72 6.09 -15.32
N ASP A 15 -9.49 6.10 -16.42
CA ASP A 15 -10.92 6.44 -16.39
C ASP A 15 -11.74 5.16 -16.28
N SER A 16 -12.00 4.73 -15.05
CA SER A 16 -12.80 3.54 -14.79
C SER A 16 -14.17 3.92 -14.20
N PHE A 17 -15.19 3.13 -14.53
CA PHE A 17 -16.52 3.25 -13.91
C PHE A 17 -16.42 3.28 -12.37
N GLN A 18 -15.47 2.52 -11.79
CA GLN A 18 -15.23 2.47 -10.35
C GLN A 18 -14.74 3.84 -9.83
N ASN A 19 -13.81 4.49 -10.51
CA ASN A 19 -13.30 5.81 -10.11
C ASN A 19 -14.42 6.86 -10.16
N ASN A 20 -15.20 6.87 -11.24
CA ASN A 20 -16.33 7.80 -11.40
C ASN A 20 -17.43 7.60 -10.34
N LEU A 21 -17.69 6.35 -9.97
CA LEU A 21 -18.62 6.03 -8.88
C LEU A 21 -18.09 6.52 -7.53
N LEU A 22 -16.83 6.30 -7.24
CA LEU A 22 -16.19 6.76 -6.02
C LEU A 22 -16.15 8.30 -5.94
N GLU A 23 -15.86 8.99 -7.04
CA GLU A 23 -15.95 10.47 -7.10
C GLU A 23 -17.34 10.98 -6.71
N LYS A 24 -18.41 10.38 -7.24
CA LYS A 24 -19.79 10.76 -6.89
C LYS A 24 -20.11 10.48 -5.43
N ILE A 25 -19.65 9.34 -4.90
CA ILE A 25 -19.90 8.95 -3.50
C ILE A 25 -19.13 9.87 -2.55
N TYR A 26 -17.82 10.04 -2.74
CA TYR A 26 -17.00 10.84 -1.82
C TYR A 26 -17.18 12.35 -2.05
N GLY A 27 -17.48 12.79 -3.26
CA GLY A 27 -17.71 14.19 -3.61
C GLY A 27 -19.06 14.74 -3.14
N SER A 28 -20.06 13.91 -2.81
CA SER A 28 -21.39 14.36 -2.39
C SER A 28 -21.65 14.12 -0.89
N VAL A 29 -22.42 15.02 -0.25
CA VAL A 29 -22.82 14.85 1.16
C VAL A 29 -23.66 13.58 1.33
N ALA A 30 -24.62 13.35 0.44
CA ALA A 30 -25.49 12.16 0.49
C ALA A 30 -24.66 10.86 0.31
N GLY A 31 -23.71 10.84 -0.63
CA GLY A 31 -22.83 9.70 -0.83
C GLY A 31 -21.95 9.42 0.39
N ARG A 32 -21.39 10.46 1.02
CA ARG A 32 -20.62 10.30 2.27
C ARG A 32 -21.47 9.76 3.43
N MET A 33 -22.76 10.13 3.51
CA MET A 33 -23.68 9.54 4.50
C MET A 33 -23.95 8.06 4.23
N LEU A 34 -24.15 7.70 2.96
CA LEU A 34 -24.40 6.31 2.54
C LEU A 34 -23.20 5.38 2.80
N ILE A 35 -21.98 5.88 2.64
CA ILE A 35 -20.78 5.04 2.81
C ILE A 35 -20.40 4.83 4.28
N ARG A 36 -20.85 5.69 5.20
CA ARG A 36 -20.52 5.59 6.65
C ARG A 36 -20.71 4.19 7.26
N PRO A 37 -21.82 3.48 7.06
CA PRO A 37 -21.95 2.12 7.61
C PRO A 37 -20.97 1.14 6.93
N LEU A 38 -20.67 1.34 5.65
CA LEU A 38 -19.81 0.42 4.89
C LEU A 38 -18.34 0.50 5.30
N VAL A 39 -17.86 1.67 5.76
CA VAL A 39 -16.48 1.84 6.21
C VAL A 39 -16.23 1.31 7.62
N THR A 40 -17.25 0.77 8.28
CA THR A 40 -17.10 0.19 9.62
C THR A 40 -16.38 -1.16 9.57
N PRO A 41 -15.53 -1.47 10.56
CA PRO A 41 -14.86 -2.77 10.63
C PRO A 41 -15.82 -3.96 10.64
N VAL A 42 -17.03 -3.81 11.21
CA VAL A 42 -18.05 -4.86 11.29
C VAL A 42 -18.49 -5.34 9.90
N VAL A 43 -18.78 -4.40 8.99
CA VAL A 43 -19.16 -4.74 7.61
C VAL A 43 -18.01 -5.41 6.87
N SER A 44 -16.79 -4.91 7.04
CA SER A 44 -15.61 -5.54 6.44
C SER A 44 -15.37 -6.95 6.96
N ILE A 45 -15.60 -7.23 8.25
CA ILE A 45 -15.49 -8.57 8.83
C ILE A 45 -16.57 -9.49 8.23
N ALA A 46 -17.82 -9.03 8.14
CA ALA A 46 -18.92 -9.81 7.56
C ALA A 46 -18.65 -10.13 6.08
N MET A 47 -18.22 -9.14 5.30
CA MET A 47 -17.84 -9.33 3.90
C MET A 47 -16.64 -10.27 3.77
N GLY A 48 -15.63 -10.15 4.63
CA GLY A 48 -14.48 -11.05 4.67
C GLY A 48 -14.89 -12.50 4.83
N LYS A 49 -15.83 -12.80 5.77
CA LYS A 49 -16.39 -14.17 5.95
C LYS A 49 -17.11 -14.66 4.71
N LEU A 50 -17.87 -13.79 4.02
CA LEU A 50 -18.53 -14.15 2.77
C LEU A 50 -17.50 -14.50 1.69
N LEU A 51 -16.44 -13.69 1.56
CA LEU A 51 -15.37 -13.90 0.58
C LEU A 51 -14.44 -15.08 0.92
N ASP A 52 -14.42 -15.53 2.16
CA ASP A 52 -13.75 -16.78 2.57
C ASP A 52 -14.60 -18.04 2.24
N SER A 53 -15.90 -17.86 1.95
CA SER A 53 -16.79 -18.99 1.64
C SER A 53 -16.47 -19.62 0.28
N ARG A 54 -16.76 -20.91 0.13
CA ARG A 54 -16.59 -21.63 -1.14
C ARG A 54 -17.46 -21.08 -2.28
N LEU A 55 -18.62 -20.51 -1.95
CA LEU A 55 -19.52 -19.90 -2.93
C LEU A 55 -18.87 -18.70 -3.63
N SER A 56 -18.02 -17.96 -2.92
CA SER A 56 -17.32 -16.81 -3.48
C SER A 56 -16.31 -17.17 -4.58
N ALA A 57 -15.90 -18.43 -4.69
CA ALA A 57 -15.02 -18.89 -5.77
C ALA A 57 -15.63 -18.67 -7.17
N ALA A 58 -16.97 -18.63 -7.28
CA ALA A 58 -17.67 -18.34 -8.54
C ALA A 58 -17.32 -16.96 -9.10
N ALA A 59 -16.96 -15.99 -8.24
CA ALA A 59 -16.57 -14.65 -8.65
C ALA A 59 -15.15 -14.54 -9.22
N VAL A 60 -14.29 -15.55 -9.04
CA VAL A 60 -12.87 -15.50 -9.45
C VAL A 60 -12.71 -15.35 -10.96
N LYS A 61 -13.36 -16.22 -11.76
CA LYS A 61 -13.26 -16.16 -13.23
C LYS A 61 -13.80 -14.84 -13.82
N PRO A 62 -15.01 -14.37 -13.42
CA PRO A 62 -15.48 -13.04 -13.84
C PRO A 62 -14.51 -11.92 -13.49
N PHE A 63 -13.95 -11.93 -12.29
CA PHE A 63 -13.01 -10.91 -11.86
C PHE A 63 -11.73 -10.89 -12.72
N ILE A 64 -11.14 -12.07 -12.99
CA ILE A 64 -9.96 -12.19 -13.86
C ILE A 64 -10.24 -11.59 -15.24
N ARG A 65 -11.41 -11.92 -15.84
CA ARG A 65 -11.80 -11.43 -17.17
C ARG A 65 -12.04 -9.92 -17.17
N PHE A 66 -12.80 -9.44 -16.20
CA PHE A 66 -13.16 -8.01 -16.11
C PHE A 66 -11.94 -7.10 -15.89
N ASN A 67 -10.99 -7.55 -15.10
CA ASN A 67 -9.76 -6.79 -14.81
C ASN A 67 -8.59 -7.15 -15.75
N HIS A 68 -8.80 -7.97 -16.78
CA HIS A 68 -7.77 -8.38 -17.74
C HIS A 68 -6.49 -8.89 -17.07
N LEU A 69 -6.64 -9.69 -15.99
CA LEU A 69 -5.48 -10.16 -15.23
C LEU A 69 -4.70 -11.20 -16.01
N ASP A 70 -3.40 -10.96 -16.19
CA ASP A 70 -2.48 -11.98 -16.66
C ASP A 70 -2.17 -12.96 -15.51
N MET A 71 -2.63 -14.19 -15.66
CA MET A 71 -2.42 -15.24 -14.66
C MET A 71 -1.13 -16.04 -14.89
N ASN A 72 -0.31 -15.69 -15.89
CA ASN A 72 0.94 -16.39 -16.18
C ASN A 72 2.00 -16.22 -15.09
N ASP A 73 1.97 -15.11 -14.36
CA ASP A 73 2.88 -14.84 -13.26
C ASP A 73 2.55 -15.60 -11.98
N TYR A 74 1.38 -16.23 -11.91
CA TYR A 74 0.87 -16.84 -10.68
C TYR A 74 0.94 -18.36 -10.69
N GLU A 75 0.97 -18.97 -9.48
CA GLU A 75 0.88 -20.41 -9.32
C GLU A 75 -0.41 -20.95 -9.94
N LYS A 76 -0.30 -21.96 -10.81
CA LYS A 76 -1.44 -22.62 -11.44
C LYS A 76 -2.10 -23.55 -10.43
N ARG A 77 -3.20 -23.11 -9.82
CA ARG A 77 -3.98 -23.91 -8.88
C ARG A 77 -5.47 -23.57 -8.92
N LYS A 78 -6.28 -24.44 -8.36
CA LYS A 78 -7.71 -24.16 -8.14
C LYS A 78 -7.87 -23.36 -6.85
N TYR A 79 -8.56 -22.23 -6.92
CA TYR A 79 -8.89 -21.40 -5.78
C TYR A 79 -10.21 -21.86 -5.16
N ILE A 80 -10.23 -22.00 -3.84
CA ILE A 80 -11.39 -22.50 -3.08
C ILE A 80 -12.34 -21.39 -2.63
N SER A 81 -11.90 -20.14 -2.67
CA SER A 81 -12.69 -18.94 -2.34
C SER A 81 -12.13 -17.73 -3.07
N TYR A 82 -12.84 -16.61 -3.02
CA TYR A 82 -12.36 -15.36 -3.58
C TYR A 82 -11.13 -14.82 -2.81
N ASN A 83 -11.14 -14.89 -1.47
CA ASN A 83 -9.98 -14.50 -0.67
C ASN A 83 -8.76 -15.38 -0.92
N ASP A 84 -8.95 -16.68 -1.16
CA ASP A 84 -7.87 -17.58 -1.53
C ASP A 84 -7.23 -17.17 -2.87
N PHE A 85 -8.04 -16.73 -3.85
CA PHE A 85 -7.55 -16.14 -5.09
C PHE A 85 -6.88 -14.78 -4.85
N PHE A 86 -7.46 -13.93 -4.02
CA PHE A 86 -6.91 -12.60 -3.75
C PHE A 86 -5.51 -12.66 -3.12
N LYS A 87 -5.29 -13.66 -2.26
CA LYS A 87 -4.00 -13.98 -1.62
C LYS A 87 -3.12 -14.92 -2.47
N ARG A 88 -3.39 -15.02 -3.79
CA ARG A 88 -2.64 -15.86 -4.72
C ARG A 88 -1.13 -15.66 -4.59
N LYS A 89 -0.35 -16.67 -4.92
CA LYS A 89 1.10 -16.56 -4.95
C LYS A 89 1.60 -16.40 -6.38
N ILE A 90 2.62 -15.60 -6.55
CA ILE A 90 3.40 -15.55 -7.78
C ILE A 90 4.30 -16.80 -7.87
N ARG A 91 4.64 -17.19 -9.10
CA ARG A 91 5.62 -18.26 -9.34
C ARG A 91 7.01 -17.75 -8.95
N GLU A 92 7.85 -18.67 -8.56
CA GLU A 92 9.27 -18.40 -8.35
C GLU A 92 9.87 -17.75 -9.62
N GLY A 93 10.62 -16.68 -9.45
CA GLY A 93 11.20 -15.89 -10.53
C GLY A 93 10.27 -14.95 -11.29
N ALA A 94 8.96 -14.90 -10.98
CA ALA A 94 8.02 -13.98 -11.63
C ALA A 94 8.20 -12.51 -11.21
N ARG A 95 8.88 -12.26 -10.11
CA ARG A 95 9.39 -10.95 -9.72
C ARG A 95 10.87 -11.05 -9.46
N HIS A 96 11.63 -10.14 -10.05
CA HIS A 96 13.05 -9.99 -9.76
C HIS A 96 13.20 -9.15 -8.50
N ILE A 97 13.85 -9.70 -7.48
CA ILE A 97 14.20 -8.94 -6.28
C ILE A 97 15.61 -8.39 -6.47
N ASP A 98 15.72 -7.08 -6.55
CA ASP A 98 17.01 -6.41 -6.62
C ASP A 98 17.75 -6.60 -5.29
N MET A 99 18.90 -7.27 -5.35
CA MET A 99 19.71 -7.63 -4.19
C MET A 99 20.89 -6.66 -3.97
N GLU A 100 21.03 -5.61 -4.79
CA GLU A 100 22.08 -4.60 -4.60
C GLU A 100 21.90 -3.88 -3.26
N PRO A 101 22.87 -3.92 -2.33
CA PRO A 101 22.70 -3.38 -0.97
C PRO A 101 22.33 -1.90 -0.93
N GLY A 102 22.89 -1.09 -1.85
CA GLY A 102 22.59 0.34 -1.94
C GLY A 102 21.23 0.68 -2.53
N HIS A 103 20.50 -0.29 -3.08
CA HIS A 103 19.20 -0.06 -3.70
C HIS A 103 18.05 -0.25 -2.70
N PHE A 104 17.22 0.76 -2.56
CA PHE A 104 15.98 0.69 -1.78
C PHE A 104 14.86 0.15 -2.68
N ILE A 105 14.29 -1.00 -2.31
CA ILE A 105 13.34 -1.71 -3.17
C ILE A 105 11.87 -1.53 -2.73
N SER A 106 10.96 -1.64 -3.70
CA SER A 106 9.53 -1.69 -3.42
C SER A 106 9.14 -2.99 -2.71
N PRO A 107 8.42 -2.91 -1.59
CA PRO A 107 7.94 -4.10 -0.90
C PRO A 107 6.76 -4.79 -1.60
N CYS A 108 6.13 -4.17 -2.60
CA CYS A 108 4.90 -4.69 -3.22
C CYS A 108 4.74 -4.20 -4.67
N ASP A 109 3.86 -4.88 -5.42
CA ASP A 109 3.32 -4.33 -6.68
C ASP A 109 2.39 -3.17 -6.34
N CYS A 110 2.62 -1.98 -6.90
CA CYS A 110 1.87 -0.79 -6.49
C CYS A 110 1.84 0.33 -7.53
N ARG A 111 1.05 1.36 -7.22
CA ARG A 111 1.18 2.73 -7.72
C ARG A 111 1.86 3.52 -6.62
N GLY A 112 3.13 3.84 -6.84
CA GLY A 112 3.99 4.51 -5.87
C GLY A 112 4.02 6.01 -6.05
N SER A 113 4.04 6.72 -4.93
CA SER A 113 4.34 8.13 -4.84
C SER A 113 5.25 8.40 -3.65
N VAL A 114 6.08 9.44 -3.74
CA VAL A 114 7.00 9.82 -2.68
C VAL A 114 6.87 11.31 -2.35
N TYR A 115 6.85 11.62 -1.07
CA TYR A 115 6.66 12.97 -0.56
C TYR A 115 7.73 13.32 0.46
N PRO A 116 8.35 14.50 0.37
CA PRO A 116 9.28 14.96 1.40
C PRO A 116 8.55 15.27 2.70
N VAL A 117 9.19 14.99 3.81
CA VAL A 117 8.76 15.39 5.16
C VAL A 117 9.52 16.67 5.52
N ASP A 118 8.79 17.70 5.93
CA ASP A 118 9.43 18.96 6.34
C ASP A 118 10.11 18.85 7.72
N GLU A 119 10.77 19.93 8.13
CA GLU A 119 11.47 20.01 9.41
C GLU A 119 10.52 20.05 10.64
N LYS A 120 9.21 20.11 10.42
CA LYS A 120 8.17 20.02 11.45
C LYS A 120 7.43 18.68 11.43
N ALA A 121 7.94 17.71 10.64
CA ALA A 121 7.33 16.40 10.40
C ALA A 121 5.96 16.46 9.70
N HIS A 122 5.70 17.50 8.91
CA HIS A 122 4.52 17.61 8.05
C HIS A 122 4.83 17.10 6.65
N LEU A 123 3.82 16.61 5.99
CA LEU A 123 3.85 16.19 4.59
C LEU A 123 2.49 16.44 3.96
N HIS A 124 2.51 16.67 2.66
CA HIS A 124 1.30 16.80 1.86
C HIS A 124 1.17 15.61 0.92
N ILE A 125 0.07 14.87 1.07
CA ILE A 125 -0.30 13.83 0.11
C ILE A 125 -1.48 14.38 -0.69
N LYS A 126 -1.21 14.83 -1.91
CA LYS A 126 -2.16 15.59 -2.74
C LYS A 126 -2.62 16.86 -2.00
N GLN A 127 -3.92 17.03 -1.76
CA GLN A 127 -4.50 18.20 -1.10
C GLN A 127 -4.63 18.04 0.43
N THR A 128 -4.24 16.89 0.98
CA THR A 128 -4.41 16.60 2.40
C THR A 128 -3.08 16.70 3.14
N GLU A 129 -3.06 17.51 4.19
CA GLU A 129 -1.93 17.62 5.10
C GLU A 129 -1.97 16.50 6.17
N TYR A 130 -0.80 15.95 6.43
CA TYR A 130 -0.57 14.94 7.46
C TYR A 130 0.63 15.34 8.31
N THR A 131 0.62 14.90 9.55
CA THR A 131 1.83 14.88 10.37
C THR A 131 2.24 13.43 10.64
N ILE A 132 3.55 13.20 10.77
CA ILE A 132 4.05 11.86 11.14
C ILE A 132 3.47 11.44 12.50
N ASP A 133 3.33 12.38 13.43
CA ASP A 133 2.77 12.13 14.77
C ASP A 133 1.34 11.61 14.70
N GLU A 134 0.49 12.18 13.84
CA GLU A 134 -0.89 11.72 13.64
C GLU A 134 -0.94 10.36 12.95
N LEU A 135 -0.07 10.13 11.96
CA LEU A 135 0.03 8.85 11.28
C LEU A 135 0.39 7.72 12.25
N LEU A 136 1.30 7.98 13.18
CA LEU A 136 1.84 6.97 14.09
C LEU A 136 1.16 6.95 15.46
N ARG A 137 0.38 7.98 15.80
CA ARG A 137 -0.08 8.25 17.17
C ARG A 137 1.04 8.19 18.20
N ASN A 138 2.22 8.66 17.79
CA ASN A 138 3.44 8.63 18.59
C ASN A 138 4.32 9.86 18.31
N PRO A 139 4.20 10.95 19.12
CA PRO A 139 4.93 12.20 18.90
C PRO A 139 6.47 12.06 18.94
N SER A 140 6.98 11.06 19.65
CA SER A 140 8.42 10.87 19.74
C SER A 140 9.06 10.35 18.46
N LEU A 141 8.28 9.64 17.62
CA LEU A 141 8.75 9.11 16.35
C LEU A 141 8.75 10.16 15.25
N GLY A 142 7.88 11.18 15.28
CA GLY A 142 7.81 12.21 14.26
C GLY A 142 9.16 12.93 14.07
N LYS A 143 9.84 13.25 15.17
CA LYS A 143 11.16 13.90 15.14
C LYS A 143 12.23 13.10 14.40
N ARG A 144 12.16 11.76 14.46
CA ARG A 144 13.12 10.88 13.77
C ARG A 144 13.08 11.05 12.25
N TYR A 145 11.88 11.29 11.70
CA TYR A 145 11.65 11.28 10.27
C TYR A 145 11.59 12.69 9.65
N GLN A 146 11.86 13.73 10.43
CA GLN A 146 11.99 15.11 9.92
C GLN A 146 13.05 15.18 8.82
N GLY A 147 12.72 15.84 7.72
CA GLY A 147 13.59 15.97 6.55
C GLY A 147 13.82 14.68 5.75
N GLY A 148 13.10 13.60 6.07
CA GLY A 148 13.10 12.36 5.31
C GLY A 148 12.04 12.31 4.22
N TYR A 149 11.60 11.09 3.88
CA TYR A 149 10.59 10.86 2.84
C TYR A 149 9.50 9.91 3.32
N VAL A 150 8.27 10.14 2.85
CA VAL A 150 7.15 9.21 2.97
C VAL A 150 6.82 8.65 1.58
N TRP A 151 6.81 7.34 1.48
CA TRP A 151 6.45 6.57 0.31
C TRP A 151 5.06 6.03 0.49
N VAL A 152 4.16 6.35 -0.42
CA VAL A 152 2.78 5.86 -0.43
C VAL A 152 2.66 4.87 -1.59
N LEU A 153 2.58 3.60 -1.27
CA LEU A 153 2.57 2.48 -2.21
C LEU A 153 1.17 1.86 -2.22
N ARG A 154 0.32 2.33 -3.13
CA ARG A 154 -1.08 1.94 -3.24
C ARG A 154 -1.22 0.68 -4.09
N LEU A 155 -1.80 -0.37 -3.53
CA LEU A 155 -2.13 -1.59 -4.24
C LEU A 155 -3.56 -1.50 -4.78
N CYS A 156 -3.72 -1.61 -6.08
CA CYS A 156 -5.02 -1.74 -6.73
C CYS A 156 -5.53 -3.17 -6.60
N VAL A 157 -6.84 -3.37 -6.74
CA VAL A 157 -7.47 -4.69 -6.56
C VAL A 157 -6.93 -5.78 -7.50
N GLN A 158 -6.38 -5.39 -8.64
CA GLN A 158 -5.74 -6.29 -9.60
C GLN A 158 -4.29 -6.63 -9.26
N ASP A 159 -3.62 -5.82 -8.43
CA ASP A 159 -2.20 -6.03 -8.11
C ASP A 159 -1.97 -7.30 -7.26
N TYR A 160 -0.72 -7.62 -7.03
CA TYR A 160 -0.31 -8.67 -6.12
C TYR A 160 -0.34 -8.16 -4.67
N HIS A 161 -1.10 -8.80 -3.81
CA HIS A 161 -1.36 -8.29 -2.46
C HIS A 161 -0.52 -8.92 -1.35
N ARG A 162 0.59 -9.60 -1.70
CA ARG A 162 1.63 -9.97 -0.74
C ARG A 162 2.73 -8.93 -0.79
N TYR A 163 3.46 -8.79 0.31
CA TYR A 163 4.53 -7.82 0.44
C TYR A 163 5.71 -8.40 1.22
N ILE A 164 6.88 -7.84 0.94
CA ILE A 164 8.19 -8.30 1.39
C ILE A 164 8.88 -7.24 2.25
N TYR A 165 9.95 -7.63 2.93
CA TYR A 165 10.84 -6.68 3.58
C TYR A 165 11.77 -6.03 2.54
N PRO A 166 11.94 -4.67 2.60
CA PRO A 166 12.75 -3.93 1.61
C PRO A 166 14.26 -4.07 1.82
N ASP A 167 14.69 -4.52 3.01
CA ASP A 167 16.10 -4.71 3.35
C ASP A 167 16.26 -5.76 4.46
N ASN A 168 17.51 -6.21 4.69
CA ASN A 168 17.86 -6.93 5.90
C ASN A 168 17.66 -6.03 7.12
N ALA A 169 16.97 -6.50 8.14
CA ALA A 169 16.65 -5.65 9.28
C ALA A 169 16.42 -6.43 10.58
N ALA A 170 16.61 -5.73 11.69
CA ALA A 170 15.98 -6.09 12.96
C ALA A 170 14.60 -5.45 13.02
N GLU A 171 13.52 -6.27 13.11
CA GLU A 171 12.14 -5.79 13.20
C GLU A 171 11.74 -5.57 14.67
N SER A 172 11.13 -4.40 14.96
CA SER A 172 10.52 -4.13 16.26
C SER A 172 9.21 -4.92 16.45
N GLY A 173 8.67 -4.89 17.66
CA GLY A 173 7.27 -5.27 17.86
C GLY A 173 6.34 -4.42 17.00
N ARG A 174 5.22 -5.00 16.56
CA ARG A 174 4.21 -4.34 15.71
C ARG A 174 3.24 -3.56 16.56
N ILE A 175 2.90 -2.39 16.09
CA ILE A 175 1.94 -1.49 16.75
C ILE A 175 0.72 -1.37 15.85
N ARG A 176 -0.44 -1.82 16.37
CA ARG A 176 -1.71 -1.72 15.68
C ARG A 176 -2.46 -0.46 16.13
N ILE A 177 -2.91 0.31 15.17
CA ILE A 177 -3.75 1.48 15.36
C ILE A 177 -5.14 1.17 14.79
N PRO A 178 -6.15 0.96 15.63
CA PRO A 178 -7.51 0.73 15.16
C PRO A 178 -8.07 2.00 14.51
N GLY A 179 -8.88 1.83 13.48
CA GLY A 179 -9.49 2.90 12.72
C GLY A 179 -10.67 2.40 11.90
N ILE A 180 -11.17 3.25 11.03
CA ILE A 180 -12.18 2.94 10.02
C ILE A 180 -11.53 2.40 8.75
N LEU A 181 -12.31 2.16 7.69
CA LEU A 181 -11.83 1.53 6.46
C LEU A 181 -12.37 2.27 5.24
N HIS A 182 -11.92 3.52 5.04
CA HIS A 182 -12.16 4.22 3.78
C HIS A 182 -11.39 3.53 2.63
N THR A 183 -11.88 3.70 1.40
CA THR A 183 -11.08 3.28 0.24
C THR A 183 -9.75 4.05 0.20
N VAL A 184 -8.69 3.37 -0.22
CA VAL A 184 -7.39 4.02 -0.48
C VAL A 184 -7.28 4.61 -1.89
N ASN A 185 -8.39 4.64 -2.63
CA ASN A 185 -8.44 5.36 -3.90
C ASN A 185 -8.14 6.84 -3.65
N PRO A 186 -7.28 7.48 -4.48
CA PRO A 186 -6.90 8.88 -4.32
C PRO A 186 -8.06 9.87 -4.18
N VAL A 187 -9.19 9.58 -4.81
CA VAL A 187 -10.42 10.38 -4.71
C VAL A 187 -10.93 10.50 -3.27
N ALA A 188 -10.77 9.47 -2.46
CA ALA A 188 -11.20 9.51 -1.06
C ALA A 188 -10.29 10.39 -0.20
N ASN A 189 -9.00 10.50 -0.56
CA ASN A 189 -8.04 11.32 0.18
C ASN A 189 -8.37 12.83 0.09
N ASP A 190 -9.03 13.26 -0.97
CA ASP A 190 -9.47 14.65 -1.12
C ASP A 190 -10.65 15.00 -0.20
N ALA A 191 -11.39 13.99 0.27
CA ALA A 191 -12.54 14.15 1.17
C ALA A 191 -12.24 13.79 2.63
N TYR A 192 -11.32 12.87 2.87
CA TYR A 192 -10.96 12.35 4.20
C TYR A 192 -9.46 12.08 4.30
N PRO A 193 -8.83 12.35 5.45
CA PRO A 193 -7.41 12.04 5.66
C PRO A 193 -7.22 10.53 5.92
N ILE A 194 -7.41 9.73 4.85
CA ILE A 194 -7.56 8.26 4.89
C ILE A 194 -6.40 7.56 5.58
N TYR A 195 -5.17 8.03 5.39
CA TYR A 195 -3.99 7.35 5.95
C TYR A 195 -3.89 7.47 7.47
N LYS A 196 -4.48 8.51 8.08
CA LYS A 196 -4.52 8.67 9.55
C LYS A 196 -5.82 8.15 10.19
N GLU A 197 -6.88 7.95 9.41
CA GLU A 197 -8.17 7.46 9.90
C GLU A 197 -8.32 5.95 9.75
N ASN A 198 -7.76 5.36 8.70
CA ASN A 198 -7.86 3.93 8.45
C ASN A 198 -7.11 3.09 9.49
N SER A 199 -7.66 1.90 9.75
CA SER A 199 -6.99 0.88 10.54
C SER A 199 -5.65 0.52 9.90
N ARG A 200 -4.58 0.52 10.70
CA ARG A 200 -3.21 0.33 10.23
C ARG A 200 -2.35 -0.37 11.27
N GLU A 201 -1.29 -0.99 10.80
CA GLU A 201 -0.29 -1.62 11.65
C GLU A 201 1.10 -1.18 11.16
N TYR A 202 2.04 -0.92 12.06
CA TYR A 202 3.40 -0.58 11.67
C TYR A 202 4.45 -1.26 12.53
N SER A 203 5.64 -1.43 11.96
CA SER A 203 6.86 -1.83 12.65
C SER A 203 8.03 -0.93 12.23
N LEU A 204 9.03 -0.85 13.10
CA LEU A 204 10.30 -0.20 12.80
C LEU A 204 11.29 -1.28 12.33
N LEU A 205 11.90 -1.05 11.20
CA LEU A 205 12.93 -1.89 10.61
C LEU A 205 14.27 -1.19 10.79
N LYS A 206 15.09 -1.63 11.74
CA LYS A 206 16.48 -1.17 11.82
C LYS A 206 17.26 -1.90 10.72
N THR A 207 17.32 -1.28 9.57
CA THR A 207 17.89 -1.85 8.35
C THR A 207 19.41 -1.82 8.35
N GLU A 208 20.02 -2.66 7.52
CA GLU A 208 21.48 -2.65 7.34
C GLU A 208 21.93 -1.42 6.54
N ASN A 209 21.15 -1.00 5.52
CA ASN A 209 21.60 -0.02 4.53
C ASN A 209 20.90 1.36 4.64
N PHE A 210 19.71 1.44 5.26
CA PHE A 210 18.83 2.63 5.19
C PHE A 210 18.42 3.17 6.57
N ARG A 211 19.26 3.01 7.61
CA ARG A 211 18.95 3.42 8.99
C ARG A 211 17.66 2.75 9.49
N THR A 212 16.77 3.50 10.15
CA THR A 212 15.49 2.95 10.61
C THR A 212 14.38 3.34 9.65
N VAL A 213 13.89 2.37 8.91
CA VAL A 213 12.72 2.50 8.05
C VAL A 213 11.46 2.11 8.83
N LEU A 214 10.44 2.97 8.81
CA LEU A 214 9.12 2.58 9.30
C LEU A 214 8.33 1.97 8.15
N MET A 215 7.78 0.79 8.38
CA MET A 215 6.89 0.13 7.42
C MET A 215 5.50 -0.02 8.03
N MET A 216 4.50 0.55 7.36
CA MET A 216 3.11 0.57 7.81
C MET A 216 2.20 -0.02 6.75
N GLU A 217 1.38 -0.96 7.16
CA GLU A 217 0.29 -1.53 6.37
C GLU A 217 -1.00 -0.78 6.71
N VAL A 218 -1.67 -0.23 5.71
CA VAL A 218 -2.94 0.52 5.86
C VAL A 218 -4.06 -0.28 5.21
N GLY A 219 -5.05 -0.65 6.00
CA GLY A 219 -6.26 -1.30 5.52
C GLY A 219 -7.19 -0.33 4.80
N ALA A 220 -8.11 -0.86 4.00
CA ALA A 220 -9.07 -0.07 3.25
C ALA A 220 -10.47 -0.69 3.24
N LEU A 221 -11.40 -0.03 2.54
CA LEU A 221 -12.79 -0.45 2.41
C LEU A 221 -12.88 -1.91 1.95
N LEU A 222 -13.60 -2.71 2.70
CA LEU A 222 -13.74 -4.16 2.57
C LEU A 222 -12.44 -4.95 2.85
N VAL A 223 -11.34 -4.30 3.24
CA VAL A 223 -10.02 -4.88 3.54
C VAL A 223 -9.57 -4.51 4.95
N GLY A 224 -10.29 -4.96 5.92
CA GLY A 224 -9.87 -4.76 7.31
C GLY A 224 -8.79 -5.73 7.80
N ARG A 225 -8.28 -6.63 6.94
CA ARG A 225 -7.44 -7.72 7.42
C ARG A 225 -6.03 -7.66 6.84
N ILE A 226 -5.13 -7.14 7.66
CA ILE A 226 -3.69 -7.20 7.49
C ILE A 226 -3.24 -8.53 8.10
N GLU A 227 -2.60 -9.40 7.31
CA GLU A 227 -2.13 -10.71 7.73
C GLU A 227 -0.60 -10.75 7.69
N ASN A 228 0.02 -10.17 8.70
CA ASN A 228 1.46 -10.24 8.86
C ASN A 228 1.91 -11.63 9.33
N ARG A 229 3.04 -12.13 8.80
CA ARG A 229 3.68 -13.35 9.28
C ARG A 229 4.09 -13.19 10.74
N PRO A 230 4.24 -14.28 11.52
CA PRO A 230 4.82 -14.19 12.85
C PRO A 230 6.12 -13.40 12.81
N GLY A 231 6.26 -12.39 13.69
CA GLY A 231 7.43 -11.53 13.74
C GLY A 231 8.70 -12.34 14.01
N LYS A 232 9.77 -12.02 13.29
CA LYS A 232 11.13 -12.50 13.54
C LYS A 232 11.96 -11.32 14.02
N ALA A 233 12.87 -11.56 14.97
CA ALA A 233 13.78 -10.51 15.41
C ALA A 233 14.66 -9.99 14.26
N PHE A 234 15.03 -10.87 13.33
CA PHE A 234 15.79 -10.56 12.13
C PHE A 234 15.09 -11.07 10.90
N VAL A 235 15.01 -10.24 9.88
CA VAL A 235 14.38 -10.48 8.60
C VAL A 235 15.36 -10.20 7.47
N LYS A 236 15.15 -10.82 6.31
CA LYS A 236 15.99 -10.62 5.13
C LYS A 236 15.24 -9.83 4.08
N ARG A 237 15.97 -9.08 3.25
CA ARG A 237 15.47 -8.48 2.02
C ARG A 237 14.78 -9.55 1.17
N GLY A 238 13.57 -9.27 0.71
CA GLY A 238 12.79 -10.21 -0.10
C GLY A 238 11.99 -11.25 0.70
N ASP A 239 12.22 -11.43 2.01
CA ASP A 239 11.36 -12.29 2.83
C ASP A 239 9.93 -11.75 2.85
N GLU A 240 8.94 -12.64 2.70
CA GLU A 240 7.53 -12.28 2.79
C GLU A 240 7.18 -11.80 4.21
N LYS A 241 6.79 -10.53 4.35
CA LYS A 241 6.30 -9.95 5.60
C LYS A 241 4.84 -10.28 5.85
N GLY A 242 4.02 -10.29 4.80
CA GLY A 242 2.59 -10.54 4.94
C GLY A 242 1.79 -10.42 3.65
N ASN A 243 0.48 -10.34 3.83
CA ASN A 243 -0.47 -10.10 2.76
C ASN A 243 -1.70 -9.33 3.27
N PHE A 244 -2.38 -8.70 2.33
CA PHE A 244 -3.72 -8.17 2.57
C PHE A 244 -4.77 -9.18 2.13
N ALA A 245 -5.88 -9.30 2.87
CA ALA A 245 -7.10 -9.93 2.38
C ALA A 245 -7.86 -8.95 1.48
N PHE A 246 -8.92 -9.41 0.82
CA PHE A 246 -9.62 -8.72 -0.26
C PHE A 246 -9.85 -7.22 -0.05
N GLY A 247 -9.57 -6.43 -1.11
CA GLY A 247 -9.85 -5.02 -1.36
C GLY A 247 -8.58 -4.18 -1.63
N GLY A 248 -8.70 -2.86 -1.78
CA GLY A 248 -7.55 -1.96 -1.91
C GLY A 248 -6.75 -1.87 -0.62
N SER A 249 -5.46 -1.59 -0.71
CA SER A 249 -4.56 -1.47 0.44
C SER A 249 -3.41 -0.54 0.11
N THR A 250 -2.69 -0.10 1.13
CA THR A 250 -1.51 0.75 0.94
C THR A 250 -0.41 0.32 1.90
N ILE A 251 0.82 0.30 1.41
CA ILE A 251 2.00 0.27 2.25
C ILE A 251 2.57 1.68 2.30
N VAL A 252 2.83 2.17 3.51
CA VAL A 252 3.53 3.43 3.72
C VAL A 252 4.90 3.11 4.29
N LEU A 253 5.96 3.57 3.60
CA LEU A 253 7.32 3.54 4.13
C LEU A 253 7.71 4.96 4.54
N ILE A 254 8.39 5.09 5.67
CA ILE A 254 8.93 6.37 6.11
C ILE A 254 10.42 6.19 6.36
N THR A 255 11.23 7.03 5.72
CA THR A 255 12.69 6.98 5.80
C THR A 255 13.24 8.21 6.51
N GLU A 256 14.34 8.04 7.24
CA GLU A 256 15.03 9.14 7.92
C GLU A 256 15.69 10.08 6.89
N LYS A 257 16.00 11.30 7.32
CA LYS A 257 16.77 12.28 6.54
C LYS A 257 18.11 11.66 6.09
N ASN A 258 18.43 11.81 4.80
CA ASN A 258 19.64 11.26 4.19
C ASN A 258 19.80 9.74 4.38
N ALA A 259 18.71 9.00 4.45
CA ALA A 259 18.74 7.55 4.44
C ALA A 259 18.53 6.98 3.04
N VAL A 260 17.57 7.52 2.30
CA VAL A 260 17.23 7.10 0.95
C VAL A 260 17.05 8.32 0.06
N LYS A 261 17.71 8.33 -1.08
CA LYS A 261 17.46 9.27 -2.18
C LYS A 261 16.46 8.62 -3.13
N PRO A 262 15.24 9.17 -3.29
CA PRO A 262 14.26 8.64 -4.24
C PRO A 262 14.76 8.67 -5.68
N ASP A 263 14.33 7.69 -6.49
CA ASP A 263 14.55 7.72 -7.92
C ASP A 263 13.82 8.94 -8.53
N GLU A 264 14.48 9.62 -9.46
CA GLU A 264 14.02 10.92 -9.99
C GLU A 264 12.68 10.82 -10.73
N ASP A 265 12.44 9.72 -11.42
CA ASP A 265 11.17 9.50 -12.13
C ASP A 265 9.98 9.45 -11.16
N ILE A 266 10.11 8.72 -10.04
CA ILE A 266 9.06 8.62 -9.02
C ILE A 266 8.87 9.97 -8.33
N LEU A 267 9.97 10.66 -8.00
CA LEU A 267 9.89 11.96 -7.33
C LEU A 267 9.23 13.03 -8.21
N ASN A 268 9.59 13.09 -9.49
CA ASN A 268 9.04 14.05 -10.43
C ASN A 268 7.58 13.76 -10.73
N ASN A 269 7.21 12.50 -10.99
CA ASN A 269 5.82 12.10 -11.16
C ASN A 269 4.97 12.47 -9.94
N SER A 270 5.48 12.24 -8.73
CA SER A 270 4.76 12.55 -7.48
C SER A 270 4.50 14.05 -7.34
N ARG A 271 5.43 14.92 -7.74
CA ARG A 271 5.27 16.39 -7.76
C ARG A 271 4.17 16.84 -8.73
N GLU A 272 3.99 16.11 -9.83
CA GLU A 272 2.94 16.37 -10.82
C GLU A 272 1.60 15.68 -10.48
N GLY A 273 1.51 15.01 -9.33
CA GLY A 273 0.32 14.25 -8.90
C GLY A 273 0.08 12.99 -9.72
N ILE A 274 1.13 12.45 -10.34
CA ILE A 274 1.12 11.20 -11.12
C ILE A 274 1.67 10.10 -10.23
N GLU A 275 1.00 8.95 -10.16
CA GLU A 275 1.51 7.76 -9.49
C GLU A 275 2.42 6.98 -10.45
N THR A 276 3.49 6.38 -9.95
CA THR A 276 4.39 5.55 -10.76
C THR A 276 4.11 4.06 -10.51
N ARG A 277 3.89 3.30 -11.58
CA ARG A 277 3.75 1.84 -11.49
C ARG A 277 5.09 1.22 -11.18
N VAL A 278 5.14 0.46 -10.09
CA VAL A 278 6.34 -0.23 -9.60
C VAL A 278 5.97 -1.65 -9.24
N PHE A 279 6.87 -2.60 -9.50
CA PHE A 279 6.69 -3.98 -9.09
C PHE A 279 7.48 -4.29 -7.81
N MET A 280 7.03 -5.32 -7.11
CA MET A 280 7.70 -5.84 -5.92
C MET A 280 9.15 -6.22 -6.25
N GLY A 281 10.09 -5.73 -5.46
CA GLY A 281 11.51 -5.98 -5.64
C GLY A 281 12.24 -4.99 -6.55
N GLU A 282 11.53 -4.12 -7.28
CA GLU A 282 12.18 -3.09 -8.10
C GLU A 282 12.77 -1.98 -7.23
N LYS A 283 13.90 -1.43 -7.68
CA LYS A 283 14.51 -0.25 -7.11
C LYS A 283 13.55 0.95 -7.18
N ILE A 284 13.38 1.66 -6.07
CA ILE A 284 12.61 2.90 -5.97
C ILE A 284 13.43 4.07 -5.44
N GLY A 285 14.65 3.80 -5.00
CA GLY A 285 15.61 4.78 -4.50
C GLY A 285 16.95 4.12 -4.20
N GLU A 286 17.87 4.90 -3.71
CA GLU A 286 19.22 4.45 -3.35
C GLU A 286 19.70 5.09 -2.06
N SER A 287 20.70 4.49 -1.41
CA SER A 287 21.36 5.07 -0.24
C SER A 287 22.05 6.39 -0.63
N PHE A 288 22.03 7.37 0.30
CA PHE A 288 22.76 8.62 0.11
C PHE A 288 24.26 8.39 0.13
#